data_d2fbecdec60e376f90542ea84b1d5537
#
_entry.id   d2fbecdec60e376f90542ea84b1d5537
#
_cell.length_a   1.000
_cell.length_b   1.000
_cell.length_c   1.000
_cell.angle_alpha   90.00
_cell.angle_beta   90.00
_cell.angle_gamma   90.00
#
_symmetry.space_group_name_H-M   'P 1'
#
loop_
_entity.id
_entity.type
_entity.pdbx_description
1 polymer ?
#
loop_
_entity_poly.entity_id
_entity_poly.type
_entity_poly.pdbx_seq_one_letter_code
_entity_poly.pdbx_strand_id
1 'polypeptide(L)'
;MSSGIVLLIVVVVMLVIIAYLVGILIRKRNDSRIAQLEERKQKLFDLPINEEIEEVKNLHLIGQSQTTFREWNQKWIDISTNSFADIENHIFEAENMNDTFHFFKASGEINNIESQLDLVEEDIKSIREAISSLKEQEEKNSARVKHALDLYEELQNSIEGNSDNFGSTLDEIT
;
A
#
# COMPACT_ATOMS: atom_id res chain seq x y z
N MET A 1 13.33 -66.14 12.08
CA MET A 1 12.34 -65.04 11.94
C MET A 1 11.32 -65.49 10.94
N SER A 2 10.04 -65.37 11.23
CA SER A 2 8.97 -65.76 10.30
C SER A 2 8.99 -64.79 9.08
N SER A 3 8.80 -65.34 7.90
CA SER A 3 8.79 -64.55 6.65
C SER A 3 7.85 -63.33 6.70
N GLY A 4 6.79 -63.42 7.48
CA GLY A 4 5.88 -62.30 7.70
C GLY A 4 6.48 -61.13 8.50
N ILE A 5 7.38 -61.40 9.48
CA ILE A 5 8.04 -60.34 10.23
C ILE A 5 9.02 -59.58 9.36
N VAL A 6 9.75 -60.27 8.47
CA VAL A 6 10.68 -59.61 7.51
C VAL A 6 9.92 -58.73 6.56
N LEU A 7 8.79 -59.19 6.04
CA LEU A 7 7.95 -58.42 5.13
C LEU A 7 7.41 -57.15 5.80
N LEU A 8 6.98 -57.24 7.06
CA LEU A 8 6.48 -56.12 7.87
C LEU A 8 7.57 -55.07 8.06
N ILE A 9 8.80 -55.50 8.41
CA ILE A 9 9.96 -54.58 8.56
C ILE A 9 10.25 -53.86 7.25
N VAL A 10 10.25 -54.54 6.13
CA VAL A 10 10.50 -53.94 4.82
C VAL A 10 9.43 -52.88 4.51
N VAL A 11 8.17 -53.16 4.74
CA VAL A 11 7.08 -52.18 4.52
C VAL A 11 7.25 -50.95 5.42
N VAL A 12 7.56 -51.12 6.69
CA VAL A 12 7.78 -49.99 7.61
C VAL A 12 8.98 -49.14 7.16
N VAL A 13 10.08 -49.75 6.77
CA VAL A 13 11.26 -49.01 6.23
C VAL A 13 10.91 -48.25 4.98
N MET A 14 10.16 -48.81 4.06
CA MET A 14 9.70 -48.13 2.84
C MET A 14 8.79 -46.93 3.17
N LEU A 15 7.88 -47.07 4.11
CA LEU A 15 7.03 -45.92 4.56
C LEU A 15 7.85 -44.81 5.18
N VAL A 16 8.88 -45.11 5.99
CA VAL A 16 9.78 -44.11 6.57
C VAL A 16 10.56 -43.37 5.50
N ILE A 17 11.07 -44.08 4.50
CA ILE A 17 11.79 -43.47 3.35
C ILE A 17 10.85 -42.55 2.57
N ILE A 18 9.63 -42.98 2.27
CA ILE A 18 8.63 -42.16 1.56
C ILE A 18 8.31 -40.90 2.37
N ALA A 19 8.04 -41.03 3.67
CA ALA A 19 7.76 -39.90 4.54
C ALA A 19 8.93 -38.89 4.58
N TYR A 20 10.17 -39.38 4.62
CA TYR A 20 11.36 -38.55 4.57
C TYR A 20 11.49 -37.78 3.25
N LEU A 21 11.30 -38.45 2.11
CA LEU A 21 11.32 -37.83 0.79
C LEU A 21 10.24 -36.75 0.63
N VAL A 22 9.01 -37.04 1.09
CA VAL A 22 7.91 -36.06 1.11
C VAL A 22 8.28 -34.84 1.97
N GLY A 23 8.88 -35.07 3.14
CA GLY A 23 9.35 -33.97 4.00
C GLY A 23 10.35 -33.05 3.29
N ILE A 24 11.33 -33.61 2.59
CA ILE A 24 12.30 -32.83 1.82
C ILE A 24 11.61 -32.00 0.70
N LEU A 25 10.64 -32.58 0.02
CA LEU A 25 9.89 -31.87 -1.03
C LEU A 25 9.09 -30.69 -0.46
N ILE A 26 8.41 -30.90 0.65
CA ILE A 26 7.68 -29.82 1.34
C ILE A 26 8.63 -28.72 1.80
N ARG A 27 9.76 -29.09 2.42
CA ARG A 27 10.78 -28.13 2.86
C ARG A 27 11.23 -27.24 1.70
N LYS A 28 11.65 -27.85 0.59
CA LYS A 28 12.11 -27.12 -0.59
C LYS A 28 11.04 -26.22 -1.20
N ARG A 29 9.77 -26.66 -1.18
CA ARG A 29 8.63 -25.85 -1.61
C ARG A 29 8.42 -24.65 -0.68
N ASN A 30 8.50 -24.84 0.64
CA ASN A 30 8.38 -23.78 1.62
C ASN A 30 9.49 -22.74 1.45
N ASP A 31 10.76 -23.18 1.31
CA ASP A 31 11.91 -22.29 1.06
C ASP A 31 11.66 -21.38 -0.16
N SER A 32 11.16 -21.97 -1.25
CA SER A 32 10.85 -21.18 -2.46
C SER A 32 9.72 -20.18 -2.26
N ARG A 33 8.69 -20.55 -1.48
CA ARG A 33 7.56 -19.64 -1.17
C ARG A 33 8.02 -18.51 -0.24
N ILE A 34 8.80 -18.82 0.78
CA ILE A 34 9.35 -17.80 1.70
C ILE A 34 10.17 -16.77 0.92
N ALA A 35 11.09 -17.23 0.05
CA ALA A 35 11.88 -16.31 -0.79
C ALA A 35 11.01 -15.43 -1.71
N GLN A 36 9.90 -15.95 -2.24
CA GLN A 36 8.95 -15.16 -3.05
C GLN A 36 8.21 -14.12 -2.20
N LEU A 37 7.82 -14.47 -0.97
CA LEU A 37 7.13 -13.54 -0.06
C LEU A 37 8.06 -12.44 0.41
N GLU A 38 9.33 -12.77 0.68
CA GLU A 38 10.35 -11.79 1.02
C GLU A 38 10.60 -10.80 -0.13
N GLU A 39 10.74 -11.30 -1.36
CA GLU A 39 10.87 -10.46 -2.56
C GLU A 39 9.63 -9.58 -2.76
N ARG A 40 8.41 -10.12 -2.54
CA ARG A 40 7.16 -9.38 -2.64
C ARG A 40 7.08 -8.27 -1.58
N LYS A 41 7.40 -8.59 -0.32
CA LYS A 41 7.49 -7.62 0.78
C LYS A 41 8.43 -6.47 0.42
N GLN A 42 9.63 -6.80 -0.06
CA GLN A 42 10.63 -5.79 -0.44
C GLN A 42 10.12 -4.88 -1.57
N LYS A 43 9.49 -5.44 -2.59
CA LYS A 43 8.89 -4.65 -3.68
C LYS A 43 7.83 -3.67 -3.19
N LEU A 44 6.99 -4.08 -2.24
CA LEU A 44 5.97 -3.21 -1.66
C LEU A 44 6.58 -2.12 -0.78
N PHE A 45 7.62 -2.46 -0.02
CA PHE A 45 8.35 -1.52 0.83
C PHE A 45 9.09 -0.45 0.03
N ASP A 46 9.64 -0.81 -1.13
CA ASP A 46 10.40 0.07 -2.02
C ASP A 46 9.51 0.98 -2.90
N LEU A 47 8.17 0.90 -2.77
CA LEU A 47 7.28 1.82 -3.48
C LEU A 47 7.49 3.26 -3.00
N PRO A 48 7.44 4.26 -3.89
CA PRO A 48 7.72 5.67 -3.56
C PRO A 48 6.53 6.36 -2.86
N ILE A 49 5.93 5.68 -1.86
CA ILE A 49 4.73 6.19 -1.16
C ILE A 49 5.08 7.43 -0.33
N ASN A 50 6.28 7.46 0.26
CA ASN A 50 6.73 8.61 1.04
C ASN A 50 6.82 9.88 0.20
N GLU A 51 7.37 9.77 -1.01
CA GLU A 51 7.48 10.86 -1.98
C GLU A 51 6.09 11.31 -2.43
N GLU A 52 5.20 10.37 -2.75
CA GLU A 52 3.82 10.65 -3.14
C GLU A 52 3.04 11.37 -2.02
N ILE A 53 3.26 11.01 -0.75
CA ILE A 53 2.67 11.67 0.43
C ILE A 53 3.24 13.08 0.62
N GLU A 54 4.56 13.26 0.50
CA GLU A 54 5.18 14.58 0.64
C GLU A 54 4.72 15.55 -0.46
N GLU A 55 4.48 15.08 -1.69
CA GLU A 55 3.88 15.89 -2.74
C GLU A 55 2.51 16.42 -2.34
N VAL A 56 1.63 15.56 -1.81
CA VAL A 56 0.28 15.96 -1.36
C VAL A 56 0.32 16.86 -0.12
N LYS A 57 1.27 16.65 0.79
CA LYS A 57 1.47 17.50 1.97
C LYS A 57 1.79 18.94 1.61
N ASN A 58 2.46 19.16 0.47
CA ASN A 58 2.79 20.49 -0.04
C ASN A 58 1.60 21.18 -0.75
N LEU A 59 0.47 20.50 -0.95
CA LEU A 59 -0.74 21.06 -1.49
C LEU A 59 -1.52 21.84 -0.41
N HIS A 60 -2.29 22.84 -0.82
CA HIS A 60 -3.12 23.65 0.10
C HIS A 60 -4.43 22.94 0.40
N LEU A 61 -4.34 21.78 1.08
CA LEU A 61 -5.51 20.99 1.47
C LEU A 61 -6.28 21.68 2.60
N ILE A 62 -7.60 21.80 2.43
CA ILE A 62 -8.52 22.40 3.41
C ILE A 62 -9.73 21.48 3.67
N GLY A 63 -10.28 21.60 4.88
CA GLY A 63 -11.51 20.90 5.25
C GLY A 63 -11.39 19.37 5.15
N GLN A 64 -12.30 18.73 4.41
CA GLN A 64 -12.39 17.28 4.29
C GLN A 64 -11.14 16.66 3.64
N SER A 65 -10.56 17.32 2.63
CA SER A 65 -9.34 16.84 1.96
C SER A 65 -8.17 16.73 2.94
N GLN A 66 -8.03 17.68 3.88
CA GLN A 66 -7.02 17.62 4.92
C GLN A 66 -7.24 16.46 5.90
N THR A 67 -8.49 16.19 6.27
CA THR A 67 -8.83 15.06 7.15
C THR A 67 -8.53 13.74 6.46
N THR A 68 -8.99 13.57 5.23
CA THR A 68 -8.71 12.38 4.40
C THR A 68 -7.21 12.14 4.24
N PHE A 69 -6.43 13.19 3.97
CA PHE A 69 -4.97 13.07 3.89
C PHE A 69 -4.35 12.56 5.20
N ARG A 70 -4.78 13.09 6.35
CA ARG A 70 -4.25 12.65 7.66
C ARG A 70 -4.55 11.18 7.93
N GLU A 71 -5.75 10.71 7.60
CA GLU A 71 -6.15 9.30 7.78
C GLU A 71 -5.25 8.37 6.95
N TRP A 72 -5.04 8.68 5.67
CA TRP A 72 -4.20 7.86 4.79
C TRP A 72 -2.72 7.94 5.13
N ASN A 73 -2.22 9.12 5.53
CA ASN A 73 -0.86 9.26 6.01
C ASN A 73 -0.62 8.44 7.29
N GLN A 74 -1.57 8.47 8.24
CA GLN A 74 -1.48 7.64 9.45
C GLN A 74 -1.51 6.14 9.13
N LYS A 75 -2.36 5.74 8.19
CA LYS A 75 -2.43 4.36 7.73
C LYS A 75 -1.11 3.90 7.09
N TRP A 76 -0.48 4.75 6.29
CA TRP A 76 0.84 4.47 5.73
C TRP A 76 1.92 4.34 6.80
N ILE A 77 1.93 5.23 7.80
CA ILE A 77 2.86 5.15 8.94
C ILE A 77 2.70 3.80 9.66
N ASP A 78 1.47 3.35 9.89
CA ASP A 78 1.20 2.06 10.53
C ASP A 78 1.71 0.89 9.69
N ILE A 79 1.43 0.88 8.39
CA ILE A 79 1.92 -0.15 7.46
C ILE A 79 3.45 -0.18 7.44
N SER A 80 4.09 0.96 7.24
CA SER A 80 5.54 1.06 7.09
C SER A 80 6.31 0.75 8.37
N THR A 81 5.71 0.96 9.53
CA THR A 81 6.36 0.78 10.84
C THR A 81 6.01 -0.56 11.48
N ASN A 82 4.73 -0.95 11.43
CA ASN A 82 4.23 -2.12 12.16
C ASN A 82 3.99 -3.32 11.24
N SER A 83 3.18 -3.14 10.17
CA SER A 83 2.77 -4.29 9.34
C SER A 83 3.97 -4.98 8.65
N PHE A 84 4.92 -4.22 8.11
CA PHE A 84 6.11 -4.81 7.51
C PHE A 84 7.03 -5.46 8.55
N ALA A 85 7.14 -4.91 9.76
CA ALA A 85 7.92 -5.51 10.84
C ALA A 85 7.29 -6.81 11.34
N ASP A 86 5.96 -6.87 11.43
CA ASP A 86 5.23 -8.09 11.81
C ASP A 86 5.39 -9.18 10.73
N ILE A 87 5.26 -8.82 9.45
CA ILE A 87 5.50 -9.75 8.33
C ILE A 87 6.94 -10.29 8.34
N GLU A 88 7.94 -9.44 8.63
CA GLU A 88 9.34 -9.86 8.77
C GLU A 88 9.51 -10.90 9.87
N ASN A 89 8.90 -10.67 11.03
CA ASN A 89 8.93 -11.61 12.15
C ASN A 89 8.29 -12.96 11.78
N HIS A 90 7.14 -12.93 11.10
CA HIS A 90 6.45 -14.15 10.64
C HIS A 90 7.26 -14.90 9.57
N ILE A 91 7.97 -14.19 8.67
CA ILE A 91 8.90 -14.80 7.71
C ILE A 91 10.00 -15.55 8.46
N PHE A 92 10.64 -14.91 9.43
CA PHE A 92 11.68 -15.51 10.26
C PHE A 92 11.17 -16.74 11.04
N GLU A 93 9.96 -16.67 11.58
CA GLU A 93 9.33 -17.82 12.25
C GLU A 93 9.06 -18.98 11.30
N ALA A 94 8.56 -18.68 10.09
CA ALA A 94 8.31 -19.69 9.05
C ALA A 94 9.60 -20.39 8.62
N GLU A 95 10.70 -19.65 8.43
CA GLU A 95 12.02 -20.19 8.14
C GLU A 95 12.51 -21.13 9.25
N ASN A 96 12.45 -20.67 10.49
CA ASN A 96 12.87 -21.47 11.65
C ASN A 96 12.03 -22.75 11.79
N MET A 97 10.73 -22.68 11.60
CA MET A 97 9.86 -23.88 11.59
C MET A 97 10.24 -24.83 10.46
N ASN A 98 10.55 -24.31 9.28
CA ASN A 98 10.93 -25.12 8.12
C ASN A 98 12.29 -25.80 8.33
N ASP A 99 13.25 -25.13 8.96
CA ASP A 99 14.57 -25.65 9.28
C ASP A 99 14.55 -26.70 10.39
N THR A 100 13.61 -26.56 11.35
CA THR A 100 13.46 -27.48 12.48
C THR A 100 12.49 -28.64 12.19
N PHE A 101 12.25 -28.97 10.93
CA PHE A 101 11.41 -30.08 10.48
C PHE A 101 9.90 -29.96 10.83
N HIS A 102 9.43 -28.73 11.12
CA HIS A 102 8.00 -28.46 11.34
C HIS A 102 7.30 -28.01 10.05
N PHE A 103 7.52 -28.68 8.93
CA PHE A 103 7.14 -28.28 7.59
C PHE A 103 5.67 -27.91 7.41
N PHE A 104 4.76 -28.63 8.08
CA PHE A 104 3.32 -28.35 8.00
C PHE A 104 2.94 -27.05 8.74
N LYS A 105 3.60 -26.78 9.88
CA LYS A 105 3.41 -25.52 10.59
C LYS A 105 3.98 -24.36 9.80
N ALA A 106 5.18 -24.52 9.26
CA ALA A 106 5.78 -23.55 8.36
C ALA A 106 4.87 -23.25 7.17
N SER A 107 4.27 -24.27 6.54
CA SER A 107 3.32 -24.05 5.44
C SER A 107 2.08 -23.27 5.86
N GLY A 108 1.58 -23.47 7.09
CA GLY A 108 0.47 -22.68 7.64
C GLY A 108 0.87 -21.21 7.86
N GLU A 109 2.07 -20.99 8.41
CA GLU A 109 2.61 -19.65 8.63
C GLU A 109 2.86 -18.90 7.31
N ILE A 110 3.39 -19.57 6.30
CA ILE A 110 3.55 -19.05 4.95
C ILE A 110 2.21 -18.57 4.36
N ASN A 111 1.12 -19.33 4.55
CA ASN A 111 -0.21 -18.91 4.09
C ASN A 111 -0.71 -17.67 4.86
N ASN A 112 -0.40 -17.56 6.15
CA ASN A 112 -0.72 -16.38 6.96
C ASN A 112 0.02 -15.13 6.43
N ILE A 113 1.33 -15.24 6.18
CA ILE A 113 2.16 -14.16 5.61
C ILE A 113 1.61 -13.72 4.26
N GLU A 114 1.24 -14.68 3.39
CA GLU A 114 0.66 -14.39 2.07
C GLU A 114 -0.61 -13.54 2.20
N SER A 115 -1.50 -13.92 3.13
CA SER A 115 -2.73 -13.16 3.42
C SER A 115 -2.46 -11.77 3.99
N GLN A 116 -1.45 -11.61 4.84
CA GLN A 116 -1.06 -10.31 5.38
C GLN A 116 -0.48 -9.40 4.27
N LEU A 117 0.35 -9.95 3.39
CA LEU A 117 0.87 -9.20 2.24
C LEU A 117 -0.24 -8.79 1.26
N ASP A 118 -1.25 -9.63 1.05
CA ASP A 118 -2.41 -9.28 0.23
C ASP A 118 -3.15 -8.07 0.82
N LEU A 119 -3.36 -8.04 2.14
CA LEU A 119 -4.01 -6.90 2.81
C LEU A 119 -3.15 -5.62 2.72
N VAL A 120 -1.85 -5.72 2.95
CA VAL A 120 -0.93 -4.58 2.83
C VAL A 120 -0.91 -4.03 1.41
N GLU A 121 -0.91 -4.88 0.39
CA GLU A 121 -0.95 -4.47 -1.01
C GLU A 121 -2.25 -3.75 -1.36
N GLU A 122 -3.40 -4.25 -0.89
CA GLU A 122 -4.71 -3.60 -1.05
C GLU A 122 -4.75 -2.23 -0.35
N ASP A 123 -4.20 -2.15 0.85
CA ASP A 123 -4.11 -0.92 1.62
C ASP A 123 -3.21 0.12 0.93
N ILE A 124 -2.05 -0.27 0.43
CA ILE A 124 -1.15 0.59 -0.35
C ILE A 124 -1.85 1.08 -1.62
N LYS A 125 -2.55 0.21 -2.33
CA LYS A 125 -3.34 0.60 -3.50
C LYS A 125 -4.39 1.65 -3.15
N SER A 126 -5.12 1.45 -2.06
CA SER A 126 -6.14 2.39 -1.58
C SER A 126 -5.54 3.75 -1.19
N ILE A 127 -4.36 3.76 -0.56
CA ILE A 127 -3.61 4.99 -0.25
C ILE A 127 -3.25 5.74 -1.54
N ARG A 128 -2.71 5.06 -2.54
CA ARG A 128 -2.33 5.69 -3.82
C ARG A 128 -3.52 6.23 -4.60
N GLU A 129 -4.64 5.51 -4.60
CA GLU A 129 -5.89 5.99 -5.19
C GLU A 129 -6.39 7.26 -4.48
N ALA A 130 -6.34 7.31 -3.14
CA ALA A 130 -6.70 8.48 -2.36
C ALA A 130 -5.76 9.67 -2.63
N ILE A 131 -4.45 9.44 -2.69
CA ILE A 131 -3.44 10.45 -3.05
C ILE A 131 -3.73 11.03 -4.44
N SER A 132 -4.00 10.18 -5.42
CA SER A 132 -4.33 10.61 -6.78
C SER A 132 -5.61 11.45 -6.82
N SER A 133 -6.65 11.03 -6.09
CA SER A 133 -7.90 11.78 -5.98
C SER A 133 -7.71 13.15 -5.32
N LEU A 134 -6.88 13.24 -4.27
CA LEU A 134 -6.59 14.51 -3.61
C LEU A 134 -5.84 15.48 -4.54
N LYS A 135 -4.87 15.00 -5.32
CA LYS A 135 -4.16 15.80 -6.32
C LYS A 135 -5.12 16.34 -7.38
N GLU A 136 -5.99 15.49 -7.93
CA GLU A 136 -6.99 15.90 -8.92
C GLU A 136 -7.99 16.91 -8.36
N GLN A 137 -8.43 16.75 -7.12
CA GLN A 137 -9.34 17.70 -6.47
C GLN A 137 -8.67 19.05 -6.27
N GLU A 138 -7.41 19.09 -5.84
CA GLU A 138 -6.66 20.32 -5.65
C GLU A 138 -6.42 21.04 -6.97
N GLU A 139 -6.06 20.34 -8.03
CA GLU A 139 -5.92 20.91 -9.38
C GLU A 139 -7.21 21.56 -9.85
N LYS A 140 -8.34 20.88 -9.70
CA LYS A 140 -9.67 21.43 -10.02
C LYS A 140 -10.02 22.65 -9.18
N ASN A 141 -9.72 22.61 -7.87
CA ASN A 141 -10.00 23.74 -6.98
C ASN A 141 -9.13 24.95 -7.34
N SER A 142 -7.85 24.73 -7.59
CA SER A 142 -6.91 25.78 -8.01
C SER A 142 -7.35 26.44 -9.33
N ALA A 143 -7.78 25.65 -10.31
CA ALA A 143 -8.32 26.15 -11.57
C ALA A 143 -9.60 26.99 -11.36
N ARG A 144 -10.49 26.56 -10.47
CA ARG A 144 -11.74 27.29 -10.13
C ARG A 144 -11.45 28.60 -9.42
N VAL A 145 -10.48 28.61 -8.49
CA VAL A 145 -10.07 29.84 -7.79
C VAL A 145 -9.46 30.83 -8.77
N LYS A 146 -8.59 30.36 -9.66
CA LYS A 146 -8.00 31.21 -10.71
C LYS A 146 -9.08 31.82 -11.60
N HIS A 147 -10.01 31.02 -12.10
CA HIS A 147 -11.12 31.52 -12.92
C HIS A 147 -12.00 32.56 -12.18
N ALA A 148 -12.26 32.34 -10.87
CA ALA A 148 -13.00 33.31 -10.06
C ALA A 148 -12.24 34.63 -9.88
N LEU A 149 -10.91 34.58 -9.72
CA LEU A 149 -10.06 35.77 -9.66
C LEU A 149 -10.04 36.53 -11.00
N ASP A 150 -9.92 35.83 -12.11
CA ASP A 150 -9.97 36.42 -13.45
C ASP A 150 -11.31 37.16 -13.69
N LEU A 151 -12.44 36.53 -13.32
CA LEU A 151 -13.77 37.16 -13.38
C LEU A 151 -13.91 38.37 -12.45
N TYR A 152 -13.34 38.31 -11.24
CA TYR A 152 -13.35 39.43 -10.31
C TYR A 152 -12.59 40.64 -10.88
N GLU A 153 -11.42 40.41 -11.46
CA GLU A 153 -10.60 41.44 -12.08
C GLU A 153 -11.31 42.05 -13.30
N GLU A 154 -11.98 41.25 -14.13
CA GLU A 154 -12.78 41.72 -15.25
C GLU A 154 -13.96 42.58 -14.81
N LEU A 155 -14.67 42.18 -13.73
CA LEU A 155 -15.74 42.98 -13.14
C LEU A 155 -15.25 44.29 -12.55
N GLN A 156 -14.12 44.28 -11.85
CA GLN A 156 -13.52 45.50 -11.29
C GLN A 156 -13.15 46.50 -12.39
N ASN A 157 -12.48 46.03 -13.45
CA ASN A 157 -12.16 46.87 -14.61
C ASN A 157 -13.40 47.45 -15.30
N SER A 158 -14.48 46.67 -15.39
CA SER A 158 -15.76 47.11 -15.95
C SER A 158 -16.45 48.19 -15.11
N ILE A 159 -16.36 48.10 -13.78
CA ILE A 159 -16.89 49.09 -12.84
C ILE A 159 -16.09 50.39 -12.90
N GLU A 160 -14.76 50.32 -12.94
CA GLU A 160 -13.88 51.49 -13.07
C GLU A 160 -14.10 52.21 -14.38
N GLY A 161 -14.16 51.49 -15.50
CA GLY A 161 -14.43 52.09 -16.84
C GLY A 161 -15.82 52.72 -16.94
N ASN A 162 -16.85 52.18 -16.25
CA ASN A 162 -18.17 52.82 -16.18
C ASN A 162 -18.19 54.04 -15.25
N SER A 163 -17.39 54.06 -14.17
CA SER A 163 -17.27 55.20 -13.27
C SER A 163 -16.67 56.41 -13.99
N ASP A 164 -15.68 56.20 -14.83
CA ASP A 164 -15.05 57.29 -15.65
C ASP A 164 -16.04 57.84 -16.68
N ASN A 165 -16.90 57.01 -17.28
CA ASN A 165 -17.96 57.45 -18.18
C ASN A 165 -19.02 58.28 -17.46
N PHE A 166 -19.39 57.96 -16.23
CA PHE A 166 -20.38 58.76 -15.43
C PHE A 166 -19.79 60.13 -15.05
N GLY A 167 -18.49 60.19 -14.71
CA GLY A 167 -17.78 61.44 -14.43
C GLY A 167 -17.77 62.39 -15.62
N SER A 168 -17.45 61.92 -16.82
CA SER A 168 -17.42 62.73 -18.03
C SER A 168 -18.82 63.23 -18.45
N THR A 169 -19.91 62.47 -18.22
CA THR A 169 -21.27 62.89 -18.53
C THR A 169 -21.79 63.94 -17.58
N LEU A 170 -21.32 63.94 -16.31
CA LEU A 170 -21.66 65.00 -15.34
C LEU A 170 -20.95 66.33 -15.64
N ASP A 171 -19.73 66.31 -16.14
CA ASP A 171 -19.01 67.51 -16.57
C ASP A 171 -19.55 68.17 -17.85
N GLU A 172 -20.26 67.40 -18.73
CA GLU A 172 -20.96 67.96 -19.89
C GLU A 172 -22.29 68.64 -19.54
N ILE A 173 -22.86 68.41 -18.39
CA ILE A 173 -24.19 68.95 -17.96
C ILE A 173 -24.06 70.18 -17.06
N THR A 174 -22.85 70.49 -16.60
CA THR A 174 -22.52 71.69 -15.81
C THR A 174 -21.87 72.77 -16.62
#